data_54d190e4e2f3006a6f8d30e339ebe28f
#
_entry.id   54d190e4e2f3006a6f8d30e339ebe28f
#
_cell.length_a   1.000
_cell.length_b   1.000
_cell.length_c   1.000
_cell.angle_alpha   90.00
_cell.angle_beta   90.00
_cell.angle_gamma   90.00
#
_symmetry.space_group_name_H-M   'P 1'
#
loop_
_entity.id
_entity.type
_entity.pdbx_description
1 polymer ?
#
loop_
_entity_poly.entity_id
_entity_poly.type
_entity_poly.pdbx_seq_one_letter_code
_entity_poly.pdbx_strand_id
1 'polypeptide(L)'
;MKFRLLAIAGLAILLGACASQPRPLQGEFAAITPREAVDRDSTGAAVRWGGRIIRVEPHENRTCFEMISTRLDVYGRPYWASDDTGGRFIACRLGFYDPALFQPNREVSFTGRIDGYENRRIGQYDYRFPHVAADVVYLWPVRERVNVITRPPPWPWWGWW
;
A
#
# COMPACT_ATOMS: atom_id res chain seq x y z
N MET A 1 -1.57 34.57 36.31
CA MET A 1 -2.37 34.03 35.19
C MET A 1 -1.58 33.82 33.88
N LYS A 2 -0.64 34.70 33.51
CA LYS A 2 0.14 34.63 32.26
C LYS A 2 1.02 33.38 32.14
N PHE A 3 1.64 32.90 33.23
CA PHE A 3 2.47 31.68 33.20
C PHE A 3 1.70 30.38 32.98
N ARG A 4 0.44 30.28 33.42
CA ARG A 4 -0.41 29.12 33.21
C ARG A 4 -0.85 29.00 31.74
N LEU A 5 -1.11 30.11 31.06
CA LEU A 5 -1.46 30.16 29.66
C LEU A 5 -0.28 29.76 28.75
N LEU A 6 0.94 30.17 29.09
CA LEU A 6 2.15 29.78 28.35
C LEU A 6 2.45 28.29 28.51
N ALA A 7 2.22 27.67 29.67
CA ALA A 7 2.40 26.25 29.89
C ALA A 7 1.39 25.40 29.10
N ILE A 8 0.13 25.86 29.00
CA ILE A 8 -0.91 25.18 28.21
C ILE A 8 -0.62 25.27 26.69
N ALA A 9 -0.17 26.43 26.21
CA ALA A 9 0.22 26.63 24.81
C ALA A 9 1.44 25.78 24.45
N GLY A 10 2.42 25.63 25.35
CA GLY A 10 3.60 24.76 25.12
C GLY A 10 3.23 23.27 25.05
N LEU A 11 2.26 22.81 25.84
CA LEU A 11 1.83 21.42 25.86
C LEU A 11 1.03 21.06 24.60
N ALA A 12 0.26 22.00 24.03
CA ALA A 12 -0.50 21.79 22.81
C ALA A 12 0.39 21.58 21.56
N ILE A 13 1.60 22.15 21.55
CA ILE A 13 2.54 22.00 20.42
C ILE A 13 3.22 20.62 20.44
N LEU A 14 3.34 19.98 21.59
CA LEU A 14 3.98 18.66 21.73
C LEU A 14 3.08 17.49 21.29
N LEU A 15 1.77 17.71 21.14
CA LEU A 15 0.81 16.67 20.72
C LEU A 15 0.70 16.50 19.19
N GLY A 16 1.44 17.29 18.41
CA GLY A 16 1.43 17.25 16.93
C GLY A 16 2.32 16.18 16.30
N ALA A 17 2.70 15.11 17.00
CA ALA A 17 3.38 13.96 16.39
C ALA A 17 2.40 13.16 15.51
N CYS A 18 1.92 13.77 14.44
CA CYS A 18 1.14 13.08 13.41
C CYS A 18 2.02 12.00 12.80
N ALA A 19 1.64 10.73 12.96
CA ALA A 19 2.22 9.65 12.21
C ALA A 19 2.05 9.94 10.72
N SER A 20 3.15 10.25 10.04
CA SER A 20 3.17 10.64 8.64
C SER A 20 3.49 9.43 7.75
N GLN A 21 3.10 9.51 6.49
CA GLN A 21 3.51 8.53 5.49
C GLN A 21 5.03 8.42 5.41
N PRO A 22 5.58 7.23 5.12
CA PRO A 22 7.01 7.07 4.83
C PRO A 22 7.46 8.09 3.78
N ARG A 23 8.59 8.75 4.02
CA ARG A 23 9.11 9.79 3.13
C ARG A 23 9.11 9.42 1.64
N PRO A 24 9.51 8.17 1.25
CA PRO A 24 9.51 7.80 -0.17
C PRO A 24 8.12 7.78 -0.81
N LEU A 25 7.05 7.67 -0.03
CA LEU A 25 5.67 7.64 -0.52
C LEU A 25 4.97 9.00 -0.49
N GLN A 26 5.65 10.06 -0.01
CA GLN A 26 5.10 11.41 0.04
C GLN A 26 5.17 12.05 -1.34
N GLY A 27 4.22 12.93 -1.65
CA GLY A 27 4.15 13.66 -2.92
C GLY A 27 2.70 13.93 -3.33
N GLU A 28 2.57 14.59 -4.48
CA GLU A 28 1.28 14.86 -5.11
C GLU A 28 1.05 13.83 -6.22
N PHE A 29 -0.08 13.14 -6.15
CA PHE A 29 -0.44 12.06 -7.05
C PHE A 29 -1.89 12.18 -7.48
N ALA A 30 -2.19 11.74 -8.70
CA ALA A 30 -3.55 11.68 -9.19
C ALA A 30 -4.37 10.67 -8.35
N ALA A 31 -5.55 11.10 -7.90
CA ALA A 31 -6.47 10.26 -7.13
C ALA A 31 -7.30 9.38 -8.06
N ILE A 32 -6.64 8.50 -8.81
CA ILE A 32 -7.24 7.56 -9.75
C ILE A 32 -6.80 6.13 -9.42
N THR A 33 -7.70 5.17 -9.67
CA THR A 33 -7.40 3.74 -9.60
C THR A 33 -6.77 3.24 -10.90
N PRO A 34 -6.09 2.09 -10.92
CA PRO A 34 -5.63 1.47 -12.16
C PRO A 34 -6.74 1.25 -13.18
N ARG A 35 -7.95 0.88 -12.76
CA ARG A 35 -9.12 0.72 -13.63
C ARG A 35 -9.52 2.03 -14.28
N GLU A 36 -9.67 3.09 -13.49
CA GLU A 36 -10.01 4.43 -14.01
C GLU A 36 -8.92 4.98 -14.94
N ALA A 37 -7.65 4.65 -14.68
CA ALA A 37 -6.55 5.05 -15.55
C ALA A 37 -6.66 4.41 -16.95
N VAL A 38 -7.12 3.15 -17.04
CA VAL A 38 -7.39 2.48 -18.33
C VAL A 38 -8.57 3.14 -19.05
N ASP A 39 -9.65 3.43 -18.32
CA ASP A 39 -10.89 3.98 -18.90
C ASP A 39 -10.68 5.39 -19.48
N ARG A 40 -9.77 6.17 -18.90
CA ARG A 40 -9.54 7.59 -19.26
C ARG A 40 -8.25 7.84 -20.03
N ASP A 41 -7.45 6.80 -20.28
CA ASP A 41 -6.09 6.90 -20.83
C ASP A 41 -5.25 7.98 -20.14
N SER A 42 -4.90 7.69 -18.88
CA SER A 42 -4.18 8.64 -18.01
C SER A 42 -2.66 8.56 -18.14
N THR A 43 -2.15 8.33 -19.35
CA THR A 43 -0.70 8.29 -19.64
C THR A 43 -0.01 9.57 -19.16
N GLY A 44 1.15 9.45 -18.51
CA GLY A 44 1.92 10.57 -17.96
C GLY A 44 1.50 10.98 -16.54
N ALA A 45 0.34 10.53 -16.03
CA ALA A 45 -0.10 10.86 -14.68
C ALA A 45 0.86 10.31 -13.62
N ALA A 46 1.20 11.14 -12.64
CA ALA A 46 1.91 10.70 -11.44
C ALA A 46 0.91 9.97 -10.52
N VAL A 47 1.23 8.75 -10.14
CA VAL A 47 0.36 7.91 -9.33
C VAL A 47 1.07 7.35 -8.12
N ARG A 48 0.28 7.11 -7.05
CA ARG A 48 0.69 6.31 -5.89
C ARG A 48 -0.30 5.19 -5.74
N TRP A 49 0.11 4.00 -6.16
CA TRP A 49 -0.70 2.79 -6.08
C TRP A 49 -0.04 1.75 -5.19
N GLY A 50 -0.83 0.88 -4.63
CA GLY A 50 -0.34 -0.25 -3.86
C GLY A 50 -1.35 -1.37 -3.83
N GLY A 51 -0.86 -2.53 -3.37
CA GLY A 51 -1.66 -3.73 -3.34
C GLY A 51 -0.84 -4.93 -2.93
N ARG A 52 -1.28 -6.10 -3.39
CA ARG A 52 -0.54 -7.36 -3.22
C ARG A 52 0.11 -7.78 -4.52
N ILE A 53 1.30 -8.32 -4.40
CA ILE A 53 2.04 -8.92 -5.50
C ILE A 53 1.29 -10.16 -5.98
N ILE A 54 1.03 -10.24 -7.28
CA ILE A 54 0.60 -11.46 -7.96
C ILE A 54 1.83 -12.20 -8.46
N ARG A 55 2.74 -11.49 -9.15
CA ARG A 55 3.94 -12.04 -9.75
C ARG A 55 5.05 -11.01 -9.82
N VAL A 56 6.29 -11.46 -9.72
CA VAL A 56 7.50 -10.66 -9.91
C VAL A 56 8.29 -11.25 -11.08
N GLU A 57 8.69 -10.39 -12.00
CA GLU A 57 9.41 -10.75 -13.21
C GLU A 57 10.73 -9.96 -13.28
N PRO A 58 11.84 -10.52 -12.80
CA PRO A 58 13.16 -9.94 -13.02
C PRO A 58 13.53 -10.03 -14.51
N HIS A 59 13.98 -8.90 -15.07
CA HIS A 59 14.56 -8.79 -16.40
C HIS A 59 16.04 -8.39 -16.26
N GLU A 60 16.76 -8.29 -17.35
CA GLU A 60 18.21 -8.00 -17.37
C GLU A 60 18.59 -6.74 -16.58
N ASN A 61 17.83 -5.64 -16.72
CA ASN A 61 18.15 -4.35 -16.11
C ASN A 61 17.05 -3.77 -15.22
N ARG A 62 15.91 -4.44 -15.11
CA ARG A 62 14.74 -4.00 -14.33
C ARG A 62 13.97 -5.18 -13.74
N THR A 63 13.14 -4.90 -12.77
CA THR A 63 12.17 -5.88 -12.24
C THR A 63 10.77 -5.30 -12.37
N CYS A 64 9.84 -6.12 -12.89
CA CYS A 64 8.44 -5.78 -13.04
C CYS A 64 7.58 -6.56 -12.04
N PHE A 65 6.57 -5.90 -11.51
CA PHE A 65 5.64 -6.44 -10.53
C PHE A 65 4.23 -6.41 -11.10
N GLU A 66 3.59 -7.56 -11.24
CA GLU A 66 2.16 -7.62 -11.46
C GLU A 66 1.44 -7.53 -10.12
N MET A 67 0.54 -6.56 -10.01
CA MET A 67 -0.12 -6.21 -8.76
C MET A 67 -1.64 -6.28 -8.89
N ILE A 68 -2.29 -6.70 -7.79
CA ILE A 68 -3.71 -6.40 -7.58
C ILE A 68 -3.82 -5.23 -6.62
N SER A 69 -4.42 -4.13 -7.06
CA SER A 69 -4.45 -2.91 -6.28
C SER A 69 -5.63 -2.86 -5.33
N THR A 70 -5.45 -2.12 -4.23
CA THR A 70 -6.52 -1.72 -3.31
C THR A 70 -6.29 -0.28 -2.87
N ARG A 71 -7.27 0.30 -2.18
CA ARG A 71 -7.11 1.62 -1.56
C ARG A 71 -5.92 1.62 -0.60
N LEU A 72 -5.28 2.77 -0.46
CA LEU A 72 -4.24 2.98 0.52
C LEU A 72 -4.83 3.65 1.77
N ASP A 73 -4.32 3.26 2.93
CA ASP A 73 -4.60 3.95 4.19
C ASP A 73 -3.85 5.30 4.27
N VAL A 74 -4.02 6.00 5.38
CA VAL A 74 -3.39 7.31 5.63
C VAL A 74 -1.86 7.26 5.63
N TYR A 75 -1.27 6.08 5.80
CA TYR A 75 0.17 5.86 5.75
C TYR A 75 0.67 5.46 4.36
N GLY A 76 -0.24 5.29 3.41
CA GLY A 76 0.08 4.82 2.06
C GLY A 76 0.22 3.30 1.97
N ARG A 77 -0.22 2.54 2.99
CA ARG A 77 -0.21 1.08 2.99
C ARG A 77 -1.49 0.52 2.38
N PRO A 78 -1.42 -0.57 1.60
CA PRO A 78 -2.60 -1.25 1.07
C PRO A 78 -3.59 -1.66 2.17
N TYR A 79 -4.88 -1.32 2.01
CA TYR A 79 -5.94 -1.56 2.98
C TYR A 79 -6.97 -2.56 2.45
N TRP A 80 -7.05 -3.72 3.10
CA TRP A 80 -7.86 -4.87 2.70
C TRP A 80 -9.04 -5.07 3.65
N ALA A 81 -10.00 -4.15 3.66
CA ALA A 81 -11.24 -4.28 4.44
C ALA A 81 -12.38 -4.91 3.64
N SER A 82 -12.27 -4.98 2.33
CA SER A 82 -13.26 -5.54 1.41
C SER A 82 -12.57 -6.19 0.22
N ASP A 83 -13.34 -6.93 -0.58
CA ASP A 83 -12.88 -7.50 -1.85
C ASP A 83 -12.87 -6.47 -3.00
N ASP A 84 -13.18 -5.19 -2.69
CA ASP A 84 -13.13 -4.12 -3.68
C ASP A 84 -11.69 -3.78 -4.05
N THR A 85 -11.35 -4.05 -5.30
CA THR A 85 -10.03 -3.81 -5.86
C THR A 85 -10.08 -2.69 -6.89
N GLY A 86 -9.03 -1.87 -6.93
CA GLY A 86 -8.88 -0.83 -7.95
C GLY A 86 -8.48 -1.35 -9.33
N GLY A 87 -8.42 -2.68 -9.51
CA GLY A 87 -7.93 -3.34 -10.72
C GLY A 87 -6.47 -3.79 -10.61
N ARG A 88 -5.93 -4.30 -11.71
CA ARG A 88 -4.52 -4.73 -11.78
C ARG A 88 -3.67 -3.69 -12.49
N PHE A 89 -2.38 -3.67 -12.17
CA PHE A 89 -1.37 -2.86 -12.85
C PHE A 89 -0.03 -3.57 -12.86
N ILE A 90 0.88 -3.11 -13.72
CA ILE A 90 2.26 -3.54 -13.77
C ILE A 90 3.12 -2.36 -13.35
N ALA A 91 4.00 -2.55 -12.38
CA ALA A 91 4.99 -1.54 -11.98
C ALA A 91 6.39 -2.08 -12.24
N CYS A 92 7.18 -1.35 -13.03
CA CYS A 92 8.55 -1.73 -13.35
C CYS A 92 9.52 -0.70 -12.79
N ARG A 93 10.62 -1.16 -12.18
CA ARG A 93 11.71 -0.32 -11.71
C ARG A 93 13.05 -0.87 -12.15
N LEU A 94 14.00 0.02 -12.44
CA LEU A 94 15.39 -0.36 -12.71
C LEU A 94 16.02 -1.07 -11.51
N GLY A 95 16.84 -2.07 -11.78
CA GLY A 95 17.54 -2.87 -10.80
C GLY A 95 16.86 -4.20 -10.50
N PHE A 96 17.56 -5.00 -9.71
CA PHE A 96 17.11 -6.32 -9.29
C PHE A 96 16.39 -6.25 -7.95
N TYR A 97 15.18 -6.77 -7.92
CA TYR A 97 14.37 -6.97 -6.72
C TYR A 97 14.16 -8.47 -6.55
N ASP A 98 14.72 -9.04 -5.49
CA ASP A 98 14.74 -10.48 -5.26
C ASP A 98 13.32 -11.04 -5.04
N PRO A 99 12.84 -11.97 -5.89
CA PRO A 99 11.54 -12.60 -5.70
C PRO A 99 11.38 -13.35 -4.38
N ALA A 100 12.48 -13.75 -3.73
CA ALA A 100 12.41 -14.38 -2.41
C ALA A 100 11.98 -13.40 -1.32
N LEU A 101 12.21 -12.10 -1.49
CA LEU A 101 11.71 -11.03 -0.60
C LEU A 101 10.35 -10.52 -1.06
N PHE A 102 10.18 -10.35 -2.36
CA PHE A 102 8.97 -9.84 -3.00
C PHE A 102 8.04 -10.97 -3.41
N GLN A 103 7.70 -11.83 -2.47
CA GLN A 103 6.85 -13.01 -2.70
C GLN A 103 5.41 -12.61 -3.06
N PRO A 104 4.65 -13.48 -3.75
CA PRO A 104 3.22 -13.30 -3.91
C PRO A 104 2.51 -13.03 -2.58
N ASN A 105 1.45 -12.22 -2.62
CA ASN A 105 0.68 -11.73 -1.48
C ASN A 105 1.40 -10.74 -0.53
N ARG A 106 2.69 -10.41 -0.75
CA ARG A 106 3.32 -9.31 -0.01
C ARG A 106 2.70 -7.98 -0.41
N GLU A 107 2.56 -7.08 0.57
CA GLU A 107 2.03 -5.73 0.36
C GLU A 107 3.15 -4.79 -0.09
N VAL A 108 2.93 -4.11 -1.20
CA VAL A 108 3.86 -3.13 -1.76
C VAL A 108 3.10 -1.87 -2.17
N SER A 109 3.71 -0.71 -1.96
CA SER A 109 3.25 0.56 -2.51
C SER A 109 4.30 1.13 -3.46
N PHE A 110 3.83 1.69 -4.55
CA PHE A 110 4.63 2.28 -5.60
C PHE A 110 4.30 3.75 -5.75
N THR A 111 5.28 4.56 -6.07
CA THR A 111 5.10 5.87 -6.70
C THR A 111 5.79 5.87 -8.05
N GLY A 112 5.24 6.60 -9.01
CA GLY A 112 5.80 6.66 -10.36
C GLY A 112 4.85 7.33 -11.33
N ARG A 113 5.11 7.14 -12.62
CA ARG A 113 4.27 7.67 -13.71
C ARG A 113 3.73 6.55 -14.56
N ILE A 114 2.50 6.71 -15.03
CA ILE A 114 1.94 5.82 -16.04
C ILE A 114 2.68 6.12 -17.35
N ASP A 115 3.45 5.15 -17.85
CA ASP A 115 4.21 5.25 -19.08
C ASP A 115 3.57 4.51 -20.27
N GLY A 116 2.42 3.87 -20.04
CA GLY A 116 1.64 3.21 -21.09
C GLY A 116 0.70 2.15 -20.56
N TYR A 117 0.28 1.30 -21.48
CA TYR A 117 -0.64 0.18 -21.22
C TYR A 117 -0.16 -1.06 -21.94
N GLU A 118 -0.35 -2.20 -21.29
CA GLU A 118 -0.01 -3.52 -21.85
C GLU A 118 -1.23 -4.43 -21.81
N ASN A 119 -1.51 -5.13 -22.93
CA ASN A 119 -2.55 -6.14 -22.96
C ASN A 119 -1.93 -7.50 -22.64
N ARG A 120 -2.38 -8.13 -21.57
CA ARG A 120 -2.00 -9.50 -21.18
C ARG A 120 -3.23 -10.34 -20.94
N ARG A 121 -3.10 -11.65 -21.11
CA ARG A 121 -4.19 -12.59 -20.82
C ARG A 121 -4.15 -13.05 -19.37
N ILE A 122 -5.32 -13.01 -18.72
CA ILE A 122 -5.57 -13.65 -17.43
C ILE A 122 -6.46 -14.86 -17.72
N GLY A 123 -5.85 -16.03 -17.81
CA GLY A 123 -6.53 -17.19 -18.37
C GLY A 123 -6.89 -16.95 -19.84
N GLN A 124 -8.19 -16.91 -20.15
CA GLN A 124 -8.67 -16.60 -21.51
C GLN A 124 -9.18 -15.16 -21.66
N TYR A 125 -9.12 -14.36 -20.60
CA TYR A 125 -9.60 -12.99 -20.61
C TYR A 125 -8.49 -12.02 -20.99
N ASP A 126 -8.72 -11.17 -21.98
CA ASP A 126 -7.80 -10.11 -22.39
C ASP A 126 -7.96 -8.93 -21.42
N TYR A 127 -6.90 -8.64 -20.66
CA TYR A 127 -6.88 -7.59 -19.65
C TYR A 127 -5.87 -6.50 -20.03
N ARG A 128 -6.33 -5.25 -20.02
CA ARG A 128 -5.47 -4.08 -20.26
C ARG A 128 -4.89 -3.59 -18.95
N PHE A 129 -3.60 -3.72 -18.77
CA PHE A 129 -2.87 -3.28 -17.59
C PHE A 129 -2.31 -1.88 -17.81
N PRO A 130 -2.53 -0.91 -16.92
CA PRO A 130 -1.70 0.28 -16.89
C PRO A 130 -0.30 -0.12 -16.43
N HIS A 131 0.69 0.42 -17.12
CA HIS A 131 2.10 0.23 -16.83
C HIS A 131 2.65 1.46 -16.12
N VAL A 132 3.39 1.28 -15.03
CA VAL A 132 3.97 2.33 -14.20
C VAL A 132 5.48 2.22 -14.23
N ALA A 133 6.15 3.26 -14.72
CA ALA A 133 7.56 3.47 -14.48
C ALA A 133 7.74 3.92 -13.02
N ALA A 134 8.13 2.97 -12.16
CA ALA A 134 8.16 3.19 -10.72
C ALA A 134 9.41 3.94 -10.28
N ASP A 135 9.22 5.04 -9.56
CA ASP A 135 10.28 5.79 -8.88
C ASP A 135 10.59 5.17 -7.51
N VAL A 136 9.57 4.61 -6.85
CA VAL A 136 9.68 3.99 -5.54
C VAL A 136 8.99 2.63 -5.56
N VAL A 137 9.64 1.65 -4.92
CA VAL A 137 9.07 0.34 -4.54
C VAL A 137 9.19 0.22 -3.04
N TYR A 138 8.07 0.30 -2.33
CA TYR A 138 8.06 0.25 -0.87
C TYR A 138 7.41 -1.04 -0.39
N LEU A 139 8.24 -1.99 0.07
CA LEU A 139 7.79 -3.27 0.62
C LEU A 139 7.38 -3.09 2.09
N TRP A 140 6.12 -3.38 2.40
CA TRP A 140 5.63 -3.29 3.76
C TRP A 140 6.06 -4.49 4.61
N PRO A 141 6.33 -4.29 5.91
CA PRO A 141 6.51 -5.41 6.83
C PRO A 141 5.30 -6.33 6.85
N VAL A 142 5.54 -7.63 7.04
CA VAL A 142 4.45 -8.59 7.21
C VAL A 142 3.61 -8.18 8.42
N ARG A 143 2.28 -8.20 8.29
CA ARG A 143 1.39 -7.97 9.43
C ARG A 143 1.48 -9.16 10.37
N GLU A 144 1.95 -8.95 11.57
CA GLU A 144 1.85 -9.97 12.60
C GLU A 144 0.36 -10.18 12.96
N ARG A 145 -0.09 -11.43 12.85
CA ARG A 145 -1.39 -11.80 13.39
C ARG A 145 -1.23 -11.90 14.91
N VAL A 146 -1.65 -10.86 15.62
CA VAL A 146 -1.79 -10.95 17.07
C VAL A 146 -2.99 -11.87 17.33
N ASN A 147 -2.70 -13.14 17.63
CA ASN A 147 -3.71 -14.05 18.17
C ASN A 147 -3.98 -13.60 19.60
N VAL A 148 -4.99 -12.75 19.79
CA VAL A 148 -5.50 -12.44 21.12
C VAL A 148 -6.16 -13.71 21.65
N ILE A 149 -5.40 -14.51 22.39
CA ILE A 149 -5.95 -15.61 23.20
C ILE A 149 -6.69 -14.91 24.34
N THR A 150 -7.98 -14.64 24.16
CA THR A 150 -8.88 -14.24 25.24
C THR A 150 -9.01 -15.45 26.16
N ARG A 151 -8.13 -15.53 27.16
CA ARG A 151 -8.34 -16.45 28.26
C ARG A 151 -9.57 -15.94 29.00
N PRO A 152 -10.67 -16.70 29.09
CA PRO A 152 -11.81 -16.28 29.92
C PRO A 152 -11.28 -16.04 31.33
N PRO A 153 -11.75 -14.99 32.04
CA PRO A 153 -11.35 -14.78 33.42
C PRO A 153 -11.66 -16.04 34.20
N PRO A 154 -10.76 -16.48 35.10
CA PRO A 154 -11.07 -17.60 35.96
C PRO A 154 -12.34 -17.26 36.74
N TRP A 155 -13.37 -18.02 36.50
CA TRP A 155 -14.62 -17.88 37.26
C TRP A 155 -14.26 -18.02 38.73
N PRO A 156 -14.63 -17.07 39.62
CA PRO A 156 -14.45 -17.27 41.05
C PRO A 156 -15.33 -18.43 41.48
N TRP A 157 -14.72 -19.47 41.96
CA TRP A 157 -15.36 -20.61 42.61
C TRP A 157 -15.92 -20.20 43.96
N TRP A 158 -16.82 -19.21 43.99
CA TRP A 158 -17.63 -18.99 45.19
C TRP A 158 -18.85 -19.85 45.03
N GLY A 159 -18.68 -21.05 45.57
CA GLY A 159 -19.73 -22.01 45.68
C GLY A 159 -20.95 -21.46 46.41
N TRP A 160 -22.06 -21.85 45.97
CA TRP A 160 -23.32 -21.78 46.66
C TRP A 160 -23.21 -22.61 47.94
N TRP A 161 -23.34 -21.94 49.10
CA TRP A 161 -23.78 -22.53 50.38
C TRP A 161 -24.98 -21.75 50.82
#